data_b919827d377c48bc43688a176b1edb61
#
_entry.id   b919827d377c48bc43688a176b1edb61
#
_cell.length_a   1.000
_cell.length_b   1.000
_cell.length_c   1.000
_cell.angle_alpha   90.00
_cell.angle_beta   90.00
_cell.angle_gamma   90.00
#
_symmetry.space_group_name_H-M   'P 1'
#
loop_
_entity.id
_entity.type
_entity.pdbx_description
1 polymer ?
#
loop_
_entity_poly.entity_id
_entity_poly.type
_entity_poly.pdbx_seq_one_letter_code
_entity_poly.pdbx_strand_id
1 'polypeptide(L)'
;MGIKSFMGKRAEPEKPAEVPMLVRDYMTEKLITFRENENIMDVVEKLIKHGISGGCVVNDRNELLGIISEGDCMKQISDSRYYNMPMTDLTVGKRMISNVETIDGNMNVLDAAKIFIEKRFRRFPIVENNQLVGQISQRDVLKAALRLKSHTWSY
;
A
#
# COMPACT_ATOMS: atom_id res chain seq x y z
N MET A 1 -43.84 -12.26 -52.54
CA MET A 1 -42.64 -12.90 -52.02
C MET A 1 -42.02 -11.96 -50.95
N GLY A 2 -42.23 -12.28 -49.69
CA GLY A 2 -41.66 -11.49 -48.60
C GLY A 2 -40.25 -11.92 -48.34
N ILE A 3 -39.29 -10.98 -48.39
CA ILE A 3 -37.93 -11.17 -47.90
C ILE A 3 -38.02 -11.22 -46.40
N LYS A 4 -37.92 -12.40 -45.79
CA LYS A 4 -37.74 -12.51 -44.34
C LYS A 4 -36.35 -11.99 -44.00
N SER A 5 -36.33 -10.77 -43.50
CA SER A 5 -35.13 -10.23 -42.88
C SER A 5 -34.79 -11.08 -41.63
N PHE A 6 -33.75 -11.88 -41.74
CA PHE A 6 -33.20 -12.59 -40.60
C PHE A 6 -32.39 -11.58 -39.78
N MET A 7 -33.04 -10.95 -38.81
CA MET A 7 -32.34 -10.24 -37.76
C MET A 7 -31.81 -11.27 -36.75
N GLY A 8 -30.68 -11.86 -37.08
CA GLY A 8 -29.92 -12.60 -36.08
C GLY A 8 -29.53 -11.65 -34.94
N LYS A 9 -29.95 -11.95 -33.71
CA LYS A 9 -29.36 -11.30 -32.55
C LYS A 9 -27.86 -11.44 -32.68
N ARG A 10 -27.15 -10.33 -32.83
CA ARG A 10 -25.69 -10.31 -32.63
C ARG A 10 -25.49 -10.80 -31.21
N ALA A 11 -24.84 -11.95 -31.05
CA ALA A 11 -24.31 -12.36 -29.78
C ALA A 11 -23.37 -11.23 -29.34
N GLU A 12 -23.64 -10.59 -28.18
CA GLU A 12 -22.67 -9.72 -27.56
C GLU A 12 -21.41 -10.54 -27.36
N PRO A 13 -20.24 -10.02 -27.75
CA PRO A 13 -18.99 -10.72 -27.47
C PRO A 13 -18.95 -10.98 -25.97
N GLU A 14 -18.84 -12.23 -25.58
CA GLU A 14 -18.55 -12.57 -24.17
C GLU A 14 -17.35 -11.76 -23.75
N LYS A 15 -17.54 -10.92 -22.72
CA LYS A 15 -16.41 -10.27 -22.10
C LYS A 15 -15.44 -11.37 -21.70
N PRO A 16 -14.17 -11.32 -22.12
CA PRO A 16 -13.21 -12.31 -21.68
C PRO A 16 -13.26 -12.35 -20.15
N ALA A 17 -13.31 -13.55 -19.59
CA ALA A 17 -13.32 -13.74 -18.15
C ALA A 17 -12.20 -12.88 -17.55
N GLU A 18 -12.58 -11.90 -16.74
CA GLU A 18 -11.59 -11.06 -16.07
C GLU A 18 -10.71 -11.98 -15.23
N VAL A 19 -9.43 -12.05 -15.57
CA VAL A 19 -8.44 -12.71 -14.73
C VAL A 19 -8.45 -11.94 -13.41
N PRO A 20 -8.77 -12.59 -12.27
CA PRO A 20 -8.81 -11.89 -11.02
C PRO A 20 -7.40 -11.33 -10.72
N MET A 21 -7.33 -10.02 -10.62
CA MET A 21 -6.10 -9.29 -10.29
C MET A 21 -6.18 -8.87 -8.84
N LEU A 22 -5.63 -9.70 -7.97
CA LEU A 22 -5.68 -9.48 -6.54
C LEU A 22 -4.54 -8.57 -6.08
N VAL A 23 -4.79 -7.76 -5.07
CA VAL A 23 -3.78 -6.94 -4.43
C VAL A 23 -2.56 -7.77 -4.01
N ARG A 24 -2.77 -8.98 -3.48
CA ARG A 24 -1.68 -9.89 -3.09
C ARG A 24 -0.71 -10.27 -4.22
N ASP A 25 -1.18 -10.26 -5.47
CA ASP A 25 -0.35 -10.62 -6.62
C ASP A 25 0.59 -9.49 -7.05
N TYR A 26 0.34 -8.27 -6.57
CA TYR A 26 1.09 -7.06 -6.90
C TYR A 26 1.74 -6.37 -5.71
N MET A 27 1.43 -6.77 -4.49
CA MET A 27 2.02 -6.19 -3.29
C MET A 27 3.51 -6.51 -3.16
N THR A 28 4.23 -5.65 -2.46
CA THR A 28 5.61 -5.90 -2.05
C THR A 28 5.61 -6.65 -0.72
N GLU A 29 6.26 -7.80 -0.67
CA GLU A 29 6.30 -8.66 0.53
C GLU A 29 7.53 -8.41 1.40
N LYS A 30 8.67 -8.07 0.80
CA LYS A 30 9.90 -7.76 1.54
C LYS A 30 9.84 -6.32 2.03
N LEU A 31 9.43 -6.15 3.26
CA LEU A 31 9.28 -4.84 3.89
C LEU A 31 10.37 -4.60 4.92
N ILE A 32 10.83 -3.36 4.98
CA ILE A 32 11.59 -2.85 6.10
C ILE A 32 10.58 -2.40 7.14
N THR A 33 10.62 -3.00 8.31
CA THR A 33 9.72 -2.71 9.43
C THR A 33 10.47 -2.13 10.60
N PHE A 34 9.73 -1.48 11.47
CA PHE A 34 10.25 -0.83 12.67
C PHE A 34 9.54 -1.39 13.90
N ARG A 35 10.15 -1.16 15.06
CA ARG A 35 9.59 -1.53 16.35
C ARG A 35 9.26 -0.28 17.16
N GLU A 36 8.29 -0.37 18.07
CA GLU A 36 7.88 0.76 18.92
C GLU A 36 9.01 1.32 19.78
N ASN A 37 9.92 0.47 20.22
CA ASN A 37 11.02 0.82 21.10
C ASN A 37 12.27 1.36 20.37
N GLU A 38 12.26 1.39 19.04
CA GLU A 38 13.37 1.97 18.29
C GLU A 38 13.45 3.49 18.51
N ASN A 39 14.67 4.00 18.54
CA ASN A 39 14.92 5.44 18.60
C ASN A 39 14.64 6.08 17.26
N ILE A 40 14.07 7.28 17.26
CA ILE A 40 13.75 8.02 16.02
C ILE A 40 14.99 8.24 15.15
N MET A 41 16.15 8.48 15.73
CA MET A 41 17.38 8.69 14.94
C MET A 41 17.84 7.40 14.24
N ASP A 42 17.62 6.24 14.84
CA ASP A 42 17.89 4.95 14.19
C ASP A 42 16.93 4.71 13.01
N VAL A 43 15.69 5.14 13.16
CA VAL A 43 14.72 5.12 12.05
C VAL A 43 15.18 6.01 10.90
N VAL A 44 15.62 7.23 11.20
CA VAL A 44 16.16 8.16 10.18
C VAL A 44 17.31 7.53 9.40
N GLU A 45 18.25 6.88 10.08
CA GLU A 45 19.36 6.17 9.43
C GLU A 45 18.85 5.08 8.48
N LYS A 46 17.87 4.27 8.90
CA LYS A 46 17.28 3.22 8.08
C LYS A 46 16.53 3.78 6.87
N LEU A 47 15.75 4.86 7.06
CA LEU A 47 15.03 5.51 5.96
C LEU A 47 16.00 6.00 4.88
N ILE A 48 17.09 6.63 5.28
CA ILE A 48 18.12 7.14 4.37
C ILE A 48 18.87 5.99 3.70
N LYS A 49 19.31 5.01 4.46
CA LYS A 49 20.08 3.85 3.98
C LYS A 49 19.31 3.07 2.92
N HIS A 50 18.02 2.88 3.10
CA HIS A 50 17.17 2.09 2.20
C HIS A 50 16.44 2.93 1.16
N GLY A 51 16.57 4.27 1.20
CA GLY A 51 15.90 5.16 0.25
C GLY A 51 14.37 5.09 0.32
N ILE A 52 13.81 4.91 1.51
CA ILE A 52 12.37 4.81 1.75
C ILE A 52 11.85 5.99 2.55
N SER A 53 10.58 6.33 2.36
CA SER A 53 9.94 7.49 2.99
C SER A 53 9.20 7.16 4.29
N GLY A 54 9.11 5.89 4.64
CA GLY A 54 8.41 5.41 5.82
C GLY A 54 8.27 3.90 5.81
N GLY A 55 7.69 3.36 6.87
CA GLY A 55 7.45 1.93 6.98
C GLY A 55 6.49 1.57 8.10
N CYS A 56 6.10 0.32 8.11
CA CYS A 56 5.20 -0.24 9.10
C CYS A 56 5.93 -0.52 10.42
N VAL A 57 5.25 -0.25 11.51
CA VAL A 57 5.67 -0.60 12.86
C VAL A 57 4.95 -1.86 13.29
N VAL A 58 5.69 -2.86 13.68
CA VAL A 58 5.17 -4.18 14.06
C VAL A 58 5.69 -4.62 15.42
N ASN A 59 4.96 -5.52 16.08
CA ASN A 59 5.41 -6.19 17.30
C ASN A 59 6.12 -7.52 16.99
N ASP A 60 6.48 -8.27 18.04
CA ASP A 60 7.18 -9.55 17.91
C ASP A 60 6.37 -10.63 17.18
N ARG A 61 5.04 -10.48 17.13
CA ARG A 61 4.14 -11.36 16.40
C ARG A 61 3.88 -10.90 14.96
N ASN A 62 4.62 -9.89 14.49
CA ASN A 62 4.42 -9.26 13.20
C ASN A 62 3.03 -8.63 13.00
N GLU A 63 2.39 -8.25 14.09
CA GLU A 63 1.13 -7.52 14.06
C GLU A 63 1.40 -6.04 13.79
N LEU A 64 0.59 -5.43 12.93
CA LEU A 64 0.71 -4.03 12.57
C LEU A 64 0.26 -3.14 13.74
N LEU A 65 1.16 -2.30 14.24
CA LEU A 65 0.89 -1.35 15.31
C LEU A 65 0.73 0.08 14.82
N GLY A 66 1.41 0.43 13.76
CA GLY A 66 1.40 1.80 13.25
C GLY A 66 2.24 1.97 11.99
N ILE A 67 2.39 3.22 11.59
CA ILE A 67 3.28 3.65 10.51
C ILE A 67 4.14 4.80 11.02
N ILE A 68 5.41 4.79 10.67
CA ILE A 68 6.35 5.89 10.88
C ILE A 68 6.85 6.42 9.53
N SER A 69 6.91 7.73 9.37
CA SER A 69 7.29 8.38 8.12
C SER A 69 8.41 9.41 8.32
N GLU A 70 8.99 9.84 7.21
CA GLU A 70 9.94 10.97 7.20
C GLU A 70 9.35 12.20 7.87
N GLY A 71 8.07 12.51 7.60
CA GLY A 71 7.37 13.63 8.21
C GLY A 71 7.30 13.53 9.72
N ASP A 72 7.02 12.35 10.26
CA ASP A 72 6.98 12.12 11.71
C ASP A 72 8.36 12.33 12.33
N CYS A 73 9.41 11.86 11.67
CA CYS A 73 10.80 12.06 12.11
C CYS A 73 11.21 13.54 12.06
N MET A 74 10.86 14.25 10.98
CA MET A 74 11.16 15.68 10.84
C MET A 74 10.46 16.49 11.92
N LYS A 75 9.20 16.18 12.20
CA LYS A 75 8.44 16.83 13.26
C LYS A 75 9.10 16.64 14.61
N GLN A 76 9.57 15.45 14.89
CA GLN A 76 10.29 15.15 16.12
C GLN A 76 11.60 15.94 16.26
N ILE A 77 12.38 16.01 15.19
CA ILE A 77 13.64 16.75 15.16
C ILE A 77 13.39 18.25 15.37
N SER A 78 12.37 18.79 14.72
CA SER A 78 11.95 20.18 14.85
C SER A 78 11.50 20.51 16.27
N ASP A 79 10.64 19.67 16.86
CA ASP A 79 10.14 19.86 18.22
C ASP A 79 11.28 19.77 19.26
N SER A 80 12.21 18.84 19.09
CA SER A 80 13.37 18.68 19.98
C SER A 80 14.25 19.92 19.99
N ARG A 81 14.50 20.52 18.84
CA ARG A 81 15.29 21.73 18.71
C ARG A 81 14.58 22.95 19.31
N TYR A 82 13.29 23.07 19.08
CA TYR A 82 12.51 24.22 19.50
C TYR A 82 12.28 24.25 21.01
N TYR A 83 12.04 23.08 21.60
CA TYR A 83 11.75 22.94 23.04
C TYR A 83 12.94 22.48 23.88
N ASN A 84 14.13 22.40 23.28
CA ASN A 84 15.35 21.94 23.93
C ASN A 84 15.20 20.57 24.61
N MET A 85 14.46 19.66 23.96
CA MET A 85 14.23 18.32 24.46
C MET A 85 15.36 17.38 24.04
N PRO A 86 15.82 16.48 24.91
CA PRO A 86 16.83 15.51 24.54
C PRO A 86 16.30 14.56 23.48
N MET A 87 17.04 14.40 22.36
CA MET A 87 16.67 13.51 21.24
C MET A 87 16.82 12.02 21.58
N THR A 88 17.46 11.70 22.71
CA THR A 88 17.82 10.34 23.10
C THR A 88 16.65 9.48 23.60
N ASP A 89 15.54 10.09 24.03
CA ASP A 89 14.43 9.39 24.70
C ASP A 89 13.18 9.23 23.84
N LEU A 90 13.26 9.49 22.53
CA LEU A 90 12.11 9.50 21.65
C LEU A 90 12.05 8.24 20.81
N THR A 91 11.01 7.48 21.07
CA THR A 91 10.75 6.20 20.45
C THR A 91 9.72 6.30 19.34
N VAL A 92 9.77 5.37 18.42
CA VAL A 92 8.79 5.21 17.34
C VAL A 92 7.36 5.17 17.86
N GLY A 93 7.12 4.44 18.94
CA GLY A 93 5.76 4.30 19.52
C GLY A 93 5.13 5.62 19.94
N LYS A 94 5.93 6.62 20.31
CA LYS A 94 5.43 7.95 20.68
C LYS A 94 5.11 8.84 19.49
N ARG A 95 5.65 8.53 18.32
CA ARG A 95 5.53 9.37 17.12
C ARG A 95 4.83 8.72 15.94
N MET A 96 4.67 7.40 15.94
CA MET A 96 3.97 6.68 14.89
C MET A 96 2.50 7.08 14.82
N ILE A 97 1.91 6.91 13.65
CA ILE A 97 0.46 6.94 13.47
C ILE A 97 -0.08 5.56 13.79
N SER A 98 -0.95 5.44 14.80
CA SER A 98 -1.46 4.15 15.29
C SER A 98 -2.72 3.68 14.59
N ASN A 99 -3.55 4.60 14.08
CA ASN A 99 -4.79 4.26 13.41
C ASN A 99 -4.56 4.09 11.92
N VAL A 100 -4.05 2.94 11.53
CA VAL A 100 -3.61 2.66 10.16
C VAL A 100 -4.74 2.00 9.37
N GLU A 101 -5.09 2.58 8.23
CA GLU A 101 -5.97 1.94 7.26
C GLU A 101 -5.19 0.88 6.47
N THR A 102 -5.80 -0.28 6.31
CA THR A 102 -5.24 -1.42 5.59
C THR A 102 -6.13 -1.83 4.42
N ILE A 103 -5.56 -2.56 3.48
CA ILE A 103 -6.28 -3.15 2.36
C ILE A 103 -6.19 -4.67 2.47
N ASP A 104 -7.29 -5.36 2.13
CA ASP A 104 -7.33 -6.81 2.05
C ASP A 104 -6.57 -7.30 0.81
N GLY A 105 -5.68 -8.28 0.99
CA GLY A 105 -4.93 -8.89 -0.10
C GLY A 105 -5.79 -9.59 -1.16
N ASN A 106 -7.02 -9.95 -0.83
CA ASN A 106 -7.99 -10.54 -1.76
C ASN A 106 -8.82 -9.51 -2.53
N MET A 107 -8.64 -8.23 -2.23
CA MET A 107 -9.29 -7.17 -2.98
C MET A 107 -8.79 -7.13 -4.42
N ASN A 108 -9.69 -6.82 -5.36
CA ASN A 108 -9.27 -6.53 -6.73
C ASN A 108 -8.43 -5.25 -6.77
N VAL A 109 -7.34 -5.29 -7.52
CA VAL A 109 -6.39 -4.17 -7.60
C VAL A 109 -7.02 -2.89 -8.14
N LEU A 110 -8.04 -2.99 -9.00
CA LEU A 110 -8.76 -1.82 -9.53
C LEU A 110 -9.67 -1.20 -8.46
N ASP A 111 -10.20 -1.98 -7.54
CA ASP A 111 -10.93 -1.46 -6.39
C ASP A 111 -9.98 -0.76 -5.41
N ALA A 112 -8.76 -1.28 -5.24
CA ALA A 112 -7.72 -0.60 -4.49
C ALA A 112 -7.36 0.76 -5.10
N ALA A 113 -7.35 0.87 -6.44
CA ALA A 113 -7.11 2.15 -7.12
C ALA A 113 -8.11 3.23 -6.69
N LYS A 114 -9.39 2.89 -6.54
CA LYS A 114 -10.42 3.82 -6.05
C LYS A 114 -10.13 4.30 -4.63
N ILE A 115 -9.68 3.40 -3.76
CA ILE A 115 -9.32 3.74 -2.37
C ILE A 115 -8.14 4.71 -2.36
N PHE A 116 -7.12 4.49 -3.18
CA PHE A 116 -6.00 5.42 -3.30
C PHE A 116 -6.44 6.83 -3.72
N ILE A 117 -7.37 6.93 -4.68
CA ILE A 117 -7.89 8.22 -5.15
C ILE A 117 -8.69 8.92 -4.06
N GLU A 118 -9.56 8.21 -3.36
CA GLU A 118 -10.43 8.76 -2.32
C GLU A 118 -9.66 9.20 -1.08
N LYS A 119 -8.70 8.39 -0.65
CA LYS A 119 -7.94 8.60 0.59
C LYS A 119 -6.67 9.41 0.42
N ARG A 120 -6.17 9.56 -0.79
CA ARG A 120 -4.92 10.27 -1.13
C ARG A 120 -3.68 9.73 -0.40
N PHE A 121 -3.65 8.45 -0.09
CA PHE A 121 -2.47 7.77 0.43
C PHE A 121 -1.58 7.28 -0.70
N ARG A 122 -0.29 7.15 -0.43
CA ARG A 122 0.69 6.64 -1.41
C ARG A 122 0.83 5.13 -1.35
N ARG A 123 0.52 4.54 -0.20
CA ARG A 123 0.66 3.10 0.06
C ARG A 123 -0.29 2.66 1.18
N PHE A 124 -0.62 1.38 1.18
CA PHE A 124 -1.40 0.75 2.24
C PHE A 124 -0.73 -0.55 2.69
N PRO A 125 -0.64 -0.80 4.00
CA PRO A 125 -0.28 -2.11 4.51
C PRO A 125 -1.36 -3.15 4.18
N ILE A 126 -0.93 -4.37 3.95
CA ILE A 126 -1.78 -5.54 3.75
C ILE A 126 -1.64 -6.44 4.97
N VAL A 127 -2.75 -6.70 5.63
CA VAL A 127 -2.81 -7.52 6.85
C VAL A 127 -3.70 -8.74 6.61
N GLU A 128 -3.21 -9.91 6.98
CA GLU A 128 -3.95 -11.18 6.97
C GLU A 128 -3.75 -11.88 8.32
N ASN A 129 -4.82 -12.35 8.92
CA ASN A 129 -4.77 -13.01 10.23
C ASN A 129 -4.01 -12.18 11.29
N ASN A 130 -4.28 -10.88 11.35
CA ASN A 130 -3.60 -9.90 12.21
C ASN A 130 -2.11 -9.70 11.95
N GLN A 131 -1.55 -10.29 10.90
CA GLN A 131 -0.13 -10.16 10.56
C GLN A 131 0.08 -9.31 9.32
N LEU A 132 1.13 -8.50 9.33
CA LEU A 132 1.56 -7.74 8.16
C LEU A 132 2.15 -8.72 7.13
N VAL A 133 1.55 -8.81 5.95
CA VAL A 133 1.99 -9.71 4.88
C VAL A 133 2.59 -8.98 3.69
N GLY A 134 2.33 -7.69 3.56
CA GLY A 134 2.84 -6.91 2.45
C GLY A 134 2.39 -5.46 2.49
N GLN A 135 2.69 -4.76 1.42
CA GLN A 135 2.32 -3.37 1.21
C GLN A 135 2.02 -3.16 -0.27
N ILE A 136 0.98 -2.40 -0.57
CA ILE A 136 0.68 -1.99 -1.93
C ILE A 136 0.85 -0.48 -2.09
N SER A 137 1.50 -0.07 -3.17
CA SER A 137 1.69 1.33 -3.55
C SER A 137 0.86 1.69 -4.79
N GLN A 138 0.74 2.99 -5.06
CA GLN A 138 0.14 3.46 -6.31
C GLN A 138 0.88 2.89 -7.52
N ARG A 139 2.20 2.78 -7.46
CA ARG A 139 3.02 2.20 -8.54
C ARG A 139 2.67 0.74 -8.79
N ASP A 140 2.40 -0.05 -7.76
CA ASP A 140 1.98 -1.44 -7.89
C ASP A 140 0.64 -1.56 -8.63
N VAL A 141 -0.30 -0.67 -8.35
CA VAL A 141 -1.57 -0.56 -9.07
C VAL A 141 -1.35 -0.23 -10.55
N LEU A 142 -0.44 0.71 -10.85
CA LEU A 142 -0.10 1.06 -12.23
C LEU A 142 0.55 -0.10 -12.98
N LYS A 143 1.40 -0.88 -12.34
CA LYS A 143 1.97 -2.11 -12.91
C LYS A 143 0.89 -3.13 -13.26
N ALA A 144 -0.11 -3.28 -12.39
CA ALA A 144 -1.25 -4.14 -12.63
C ALA A 144 -2.07 -3.67 -13.85
N ALA A 145 -2.33 -2.38 -13.96
CA ALA A 145 -3.03 -1.79 -15.09
C ALA A 145 -2.28 -2.00 -16.41
N LEU A 146 -0.96 -1.87 -16.39
CA LEU A 146 -0.11 -2.10 -17.56
C LEU A 146 -0.16 -3.56 -18.02
N ARG A 147 -0.19 -4.50 -17.09
CA ARG A 147 -0.33 -5.92 -17.40
C ARG A 147 -1.70 -6.26 -17.99
N LEU A 148 -2.78 -5.63 -17.50
CA LEU A 148 -4.12 -5.74 -18.10
C LEU A 148 -4.13 -5.30 -19.56
N LYS A 149 -3.49 -4.18 -19.86
CA LYS A 149 -3.38 -3.66 -21.23
C LYS A 149 -2.74 -4.68 -22.18
N SER A 150 -1.69 -5.37 -21.75
CA SER A 150 -0.98 -6.36 -22.57
C SER A 150 -1.84 -7.58 -22.91
N HIS A 151 -2.83 -7.90 -22.08
CA HIS A 151 -3.74 -9.03 -22.30
C HIS A 151 -5.02 -8.67 -23.07
N THR A 152 -5.48 -7.42 -22.95
CA THR A 152 -6.74 -6.98 -23.57
C THR A 152 -6.58 -6.25 -24.90
N TRP A 153 -5.38 -5.82 -25.23
CA TRP A 153 -5.09 -4.99 -26.40
C TRP A 153 -4.13 -5.68 -27.41
N SER A 154 -4.02 -7.01 -27.36
CA SER A 154 -3.37 -7.73 -28.45
C SER A 154 -4.29 -7.67 -29.67
N TYR A 155 -3.92 -6.89 -30.63
CA TYR A 155 -4.55 -6.83 -31.94
C TYR A 155 -4.30 -8.12 -32.71
#